data_ee7ed466c41c8fca1f93e1a9116e598c
#
_entry.id   ee7ed466c41c8fca1f93e1a9116e598c
#
_cell.length_a   1.000
_cell.length_b   1.000
_cell.length_c   1.000
_cell.angle_alpha   90.00
_cell.angle_beta   90.00
_cell.angle_gamma   90.00
#
_symmetry.space_group_name_H-M   'P 1'
#
loop_
_entity.id
_entity.type
_entity.pdbx_description
1 polymer ?
#
loop_
_entity_poly.entity_id
_entity_poly.type
_entity_poly.pdbx_seq_one_letter_code
_entity_poly.pdbx_strand_id
1 'polypeptide(L)'
;MDITELLAFTVKNNASDLHLSAGLPPMIRVDGDIHRINVPAIEAKEMSDLVYSTMNDHQRRDFEAELEVDFSYNVPGLARFRVNAYHQDRGTGAAFRVIPNEIWTLEDLQAPTVFRDIIDVPRGLILVTGPTGSGKSTTLAAMVDHLNKNVAGHILTIEDPIEFVHNSKKCLINQREVKKDTLSFNAALRSALREDPDIILVGELRDVETVRLALTAAETGHVVFGTLHTSSAAKTIDRVIDVFPGEEKEMVRSMLSESLRAVVAQTLMKKVGGGRVAAHEIMIATPAIRNLIREDKVAQMYSAIQTGQNVGMSTLDQSLSELVRRGLVAKPEARRKAVDKKAFA
;
A
#
# COMPACT_ATOMS: atom_id res chain seq x y z
N MET A 1 6.26 20.65 26.58
CA MET A 1 5.78 20.87 25.18
C MET A 1 4.64 19.89 24.93
N ASP A 2 3.59 20.28 24.16
CA ASP A 2 2.47 19.38 23.86
C ASP A 2 2.68 18.71 22.50
N ILE A 3 2.51 17.38 22.43
CA ILE A 3 2.63 16.62 21.17
C ILE A 3 1.57 17.07 20.17
N THR A 4 0.35 17.40 20.61
CA THR A 4 -0.74 17.83 19.73
C THR A 4 -0.40 19.14 19.02
N GLU A 5 0.30 20.07 19.68
CA GLU A 5 0.75 21.33 19.06
C GLU A 5 1.80 21.07 17.98
N LEU A 6 2.75 20.17 18.22
CA LEU A 6 3.77 19.78 17.23
C LEU A 6 3.15 19.09 16.02
N LEU A 7 2.17 18.20 16.24
CA LEU A 7 1.45 17.52 15.18
C LEU A 7 0.58 18.49 14.37
N ALA A 8 -0.08 19.44 15.04
CA ALA A 8 -0.85 20.48 14.36
C ALA A 8 0.06 21.41 13.52
N PHE A 9 1.24 21.75 14.04
CA PHE A 9 2.24 22.50 13.27
C PHE A 9 2.71 21.74 12.04
N THR A 10 2.92 20.42 12.17
CA THR A 10 3.33 19.52 11.08
C THR A 10 2.29 19.52 9.95
N VAL A 11 1.02 19.32 10.29
CA VAL A 11 -0.09 19.31 9.31
C VAL A 11 -0.25 20.69 8.67
N LYS A 12 -0.20 21.78 9.46
CA LYS A 12 -0.34 23.16 8.96
C LYS A 12 0.74 23.54 7.93
N ASN A 13 1.94 22.97 8.06
CA ASN A 13 3.04 23.22 7.14
C ASN A 13 3.12 22.22 5.98
N ASN A 14 2.09 21.40 5.76
CA ASN A 14 2.05 20.34 4.75
C ASN A 14 3.26 19.40 4.83
N ALA A 15 3.79 19.18 6.02
CA ALA A 15 4.89 18.27 6.25
C ALA A 15 4.42 16.82 6.19
N SER A 16 5.23 15.94 5.64
CA SER A 16 4.94 14.50 5.56
C SER A 16 5.22 13.78 6.88
N ASP A 17 6.23 14.24 7.62
CA ASP A 17 6.67 13.59 8.86
C ASP A 17 7.10 14.64 9.91
N LEU A 18 6.85 14.33 11.20
CA LEU A 18 7.47 14.95 12.35
C LEU A 18 8.51 13.98 12.91
N HIS A 19 9.72 14.45 13.12
CA HIS A 19 10.81 13.70 13.74
C HIS A 19 11.14 14.28 15.10
N LEU A 20 11.07 13.44 16.12
CA LEU A 20 11.43 13.74 17.50
C LEU A 20 12.66 12.93 17.91
N SER A 21 13.64 13.58 18.52
CA SER A 21 14.86 12.94 18.98
C SER A 21 15.38 13.64 20.22
N ALA A 22 15.62 12.91 21.30
CA ALA A 22 16.14 13.46 22.54
C ALA A 22 17.40 14.31 22.32
N GLY A 23 17.49 15.46 22.98
CA GLY A 23 18.60 16.41 22.87
C GLY A 23 18.59 17.28 21.61
N LEU A 24 17.54 17.21 20.78
CA LEU A 24 17.43 17.99 19.57
C LEU A 24 16.07 18.74 19.51
N PRO A 25 16.01 19.88 18.79
CA PRO A 25 14.73 20.48 18.45
C PRO A 25 13.91 19.55 17.56
N PRO A 26 12.56 19.53 17.66
CA PRO A 26 11.71 18.80 16.72
C PRO A 26 11.99 19.22 15.28
N MET A 27 11.83 18.29 14.36
CA MET A 27 12.07 18.50 12.93
C MET A 27 10.87 18.01 12.12
N ILE A 28 10.56 18.70 11.04
CA ILE A 28 9.54 18.30 10.08
C ILE A 28 10.15 18.00 8.72
N ARG A 29 9.54 17.09 7.96
CA ARG A 29 9.91 16.83 6.57
C ARG A 29 8.91 17.49 5.63
N VAL A 30 9.39 18.44 4.85
CA VAL A 30 8.60 19.17 3.83
C VAL A 30 9.25 18.92 2.48
N ASP A 31 8.48 18.49 1.50
CA ASP A 31 8.94 18.19 0.12
C ASP A 31 10.19 17.29 0.02
N GLY A 32 10.41 16.46 1.03
CA GLY A 32 11.53 15.52 1.14
C GLY A 32 12.69 16.03 2.00
N ASP A 33 12.77 17.31 2.29
CA ASP A 33 13.84 17.92 3.10
C ASP A 33 13.44 18.03 4.57
N ILE A 34 14.44 17.87 5.48
CA ILE A 34 14.23 17.99 6.93
C ILE A 34 14.54 19.42 7.36
N HIS A 35 13.57 20.04 8.05
CA HIS A 35 13.66 21.38 8.61
C HIS A 35 13.49 21.36 10.13
N ARG A 36 14.34 22.08 10.85
CA ARG A 36 14.19 22.27 12.30
C ARG A 36 13.04 23.22 12.60
N ILE A 37 12.23 22.85 13.58
CA ILE A 37 11.26 23.80 14.17
C ILE A 37 12.02 24.74 15.09
N ASN A 38 11.68 26.02 15.06
CA ASN A 38 12.36 27.04 15.90
C ASN A 38 11.82 27.02 17.34
N VAL A 39 12.14 25.94 18.05
CA VAL A 39 11.84 25.73 19.46
C VAL A 39 13.07 25.13 20.14
N PRO A 40 13.20 25.18 21.47
CA PRO A 40 14.30 24.56 22.20
C PRO A 40 14.44 23.06 21.94
N ALA A 41 15.63 22.51 22.14
CA ALA A 41 15.86 21.09 22.17
C ALA A 41 15.04 20.44 23.31
N ILE A 42 14.52 19.24 23.07
CA ILE A 42 13.72 18.51 24.05
C ILE A 42 14.66 17.56 24.81
N GLU A 43 14.75 17.73 26.14
CA GLU A 43 15.56 16.88 27.00
C GLU A 43 15.06 15.41 27.01
N ALA A 44 15.96 14.46 27.29
CA ALA A 44 15.67 13.04 27.18
C ALA A 44 14.44 12.59 28.00
N LYS A 45 14.27 13.12 29.21
CA LYS A 45 13.10 12.81 30.07
C LYS A 45 11.80 13.35 29.46
N GLU A 46 11.78 14.63 29.08
CA GLU A 46 10.63 15.27 28.47
C GLU A 46 10.26 14.57 27.13
N MET A 47 11.27 14.16 26.35
CA MET A 47 11.06 13.40 25.10
C MET A 47 10.39 12.04 25.37
N SER A 48 10.84 11.34 26.40
CA SER A 48 10.22 10.08 26.80
C SER A 48 8.76 10.28 27.22
N ASP A 49 8.49 11.24 28.11
CA ASP A 49 7.15 11.54 28.56
C ASP A 49 6.21 11.92 27.39
N LEU A 50 6.72 12.69 26.42
CA LEU A 50 6.01 13.13 25.24
C LEU A 50 5.62 11.93 24.34
N VAL A 51 6.55 11.03 24.06
CA VAL A 51 6.31 9.84 23.23
C VAL A 51 5.38 8.86 23.97
N TYR A 52 5.61 8.60 25.26
CA TYR A 52 4.74 7.74 26.06
C TYR A 52 3.29 8.27 26.16
N SER A 53 3.08 9.59 26.09
CA SER A 53 1.73 10.18 26.11
C SER A 53 0.89 9.78 24.88
N THR A 54 1.52 9.34 23.80
CA THR A 54 0.83 8.89 22.59
C THR A 54 0.50 7.39 22.56
N MET A 55 0.99 6.63 23.56
CA MET A 55 0.86 5.18 23.66
C MET A 55 -0.22 4.75 24.65
N ASN A 56 -0.95 3.70 24.30
CA ASN A 56 -1.76 2.94 25.25
C ASN A 56 -0.91 1.97 26.07
N ASP A 57 -1.51 1.32 27.08
CA ASP A 57 -0.77 0.43 28.00
C ASP A 57 -0.16 -0.81 27.33
N HIS A 58 -0.73 -1.30 26.23
CA HIS A 58 -0.17 -2.41 25.46
C HIS A 58 1.06 -1.94 24.68
N GLN A 59 0.95 -0.83 23.97
CA GLN A 59 2.03 -0.24 23.20
C GLN A 59 3.23 0.16 24.08
N ARG A 60 2.98 0.64 25.30
CA ARG A 60 4.03 0.92 26.29
C ARG A 60 4.79 -0.35 26.68
N ARG A 61 4.07 -1.42 26.98
CA ARG A 61 4.70 -2.71 27.33
C ARG A 61 5.54 -3.27 26.18
N ASP A 62 5.02 -3.19 24.94
CA ASP A 62 5.75 -3.63 23.75
C ASP A 62 7.02 -2.78 23.56
N PHE A 63 6.90 -1.46 23.71
CA PHE A 63 8.03 -0.53 23.60
C PHE A 63 9.11 -0.77 24.66
N GLU A 64 8.73 -1.08 25.89
CA GLU A 64 9.67 -1.41 26.96
C GLU A 64 10.35 -2.78 26.76
N ALA A 65 9.66 -3.73 26.12
CA ALA A 65 10.17 -5.07 25.87
C ALA A 65 11.04 -5.16 24.61
N GLU A 66 10.62 -4.49 23.52
CA GLU A 66 11.26 -4.62 22.20
C GLU A 66 12.13 -3.41 21.83
N LEU A 67 12.11 -2.33 22.64
CA LEU A 67 12.84 -1.06 22.45
C LEU A 67 12.39 -0.27 21.21
N GLU A 68 11.40 -0.74 20.49
CA GLU A 68 10.76 -0.08 19.37
C GLU A 68 9.31 -0.52 19.24
N VAL A 69 8.45 0.34 18.70
CA VAL A 69 7.04 0.03 18.43
C VAL A 69 6.48 0.85 17.30
N ASP A 70 5.74 0.20 16.39
CA ASP A 70 4.92 0.84 15.36
C ASP A 70 3.45 0.85 15.79
N PHE A 71 2.78 2.00 15.67
CA PHE A 71 1.36 2.13 15.99
C PHE A 71 0.70 3.29 15.25
N SER A 72 -0.62 3.35 15.28
CA SER A 72 -1.38 4.49 14.79
C SER A 72 -1.81 5.41 15.95
N TYR A 73 -1.68 6.72 15.76
CA TYR A 73 -2.13 7.74 16.70
C TYR A 73 -3.11 8.68 16.01
N ASN A 74 -4.29 8.83 16.58
CA ASN A 74 -5.35 9.69 16.02
C ASN A 74 -5.54 10.94 16.89
N VAL A 75 -5.43 12.11 16.28
CA VAL A 75 -5.76 13.38 16.91
C VAL A 75 -7.10 13.84 16.34
N PRO A 76 -8.20 13.79 17.14
CA PRO A 76 -9.53 14.16 16.68
C PRO A 76 -9.57 15.58 16.11
N GLY A 77 -10.16 15.75 14.94
CA GLY A 77 -10.27 17.05 14.26
C GLY A 77 -9.00 17.53 13.57
N LEU A 78 -7.87 16.80 13.67
CA LEU A 78 -6.60 17.16 13.02
C LEU A 78 -6.21 16.16 11.94
N ALA A 79 -5.66 15.01 12.34
CA ALA A 79 -5.19 13.97 11.43
C ALA A 79 -4.92 12.67 12.19
N ARG A 80 -4.74 11.58 11.42
CA ARG A 80 -4.18 10.32 11.90
C ARG A 80 -2.69 10.28 11.56
N PHE A 81 -1.91 9.63 12.41
CA PHE A 81 -0.47 9.49 12.25
C PHE A 81 -0.06 8.03 12.38
N ARG A 82 0.84 7.57 11.51
CA ARG A 82 1.62 6.38 11.77
C ARG A 82 2.83 6.78 12.58
N VAL A 83 3.04 6.12 13.69
CA VAL A 83 4.12 6.42 14.64
C VAL A 83 5.08 5.24 14.69
N ASN A 84 6.36 5.49 14.52
CA ASN A 84 7.42 4.58 14.92
C ASN A 84 8.18 5.23 16.07
N ALA A 85 8.10 4.65 17.26
CA ALA A 85 8.87 5.04 18.42
C ALA A 85 10.00 4.05 18.64
N TYR A 86 11.18 4.55 19.03
CA TYR A 86 12.40 3.73 19.16
C TYR A 86 13.34 4.30 20.22
N HIS A 87 14.16 3.43 20.81
CA HIS A 87 15.30 3.84 21.61
C HIS A 87 16.54 4.06 20.73
N GLN A 88 17.33 5.05 21.08
CA GLN A 88 18.61 5.36 20.44
C GLN A 88 19.59 5.94 21.47
N ASP A 89 20.85 6.16 21.07
CA ASP A 89 21.97 6.58 21.93
C ASP A 89 21.62 7.74 22.89
N ARG A 90 20.90 8.75 22.45
CA ARG A 90 20.53 9.92 23.27
C ARG A 90 19.24 9.72 24.09
N GLY A 91 18.55 8.59 23.96
CA GLY A 91 17.27 8.28 24.61
C GLY A 91 16.16 7.99 23.60
N THR A 92 14.93 8.28 23.95
CA THR A 92 13.77 8.01 23.11
C THR A 92 13.74 8.92 21.87
N GLY A 93 13.33 8.35 20.74
CA GLY A 93 13.00 9.06 19.51
C GLY A 93 11.67 8.58 18.94
N ALA A 94 11.04 9.39 18.09
CA ALA A 94 9.85 8.99 17.37
C ALA A 94 9.74 9.70 16.01
N ALA A 95 9.17 8.99 15.03
CA ALA A 95 8.78 9.55 13.74
C ALA A 95 7.25 9.43 13.61
N PHE A 96 6.58 10.56 13.39
CA PHE A 96 5.15 10.63 13.15
C PHE A 96 4.91 10.98 11.68
N ARG A 97 4.39 10.02 10.92
CA ARG A 97 3.99 10.23 9.52
C ARG A 97 2.53 10.65 9.45
N VAL A 98 2.27 11.77 8.81
CA VAL A 98 0.90 12.23 8.58
C VAL A 98 0.19 11.27 7.62
N ILE A 99 -0.96 10.76 8.03
CA ILE A 99 -1.87 9.98 7.19
C ILE A 99 -2.92 10.94 6.63
N PRO A 100 -3.02 11.10 5.30
CA PRO A 100 -4.01 11.99 4.70
C PRO A 100 -5.44 11.59 5.08
N ASN A 101 -6.26 12.54 5.47
CA ASN A 101 -7.69 12.32 5.73
C ASN A 101 -8.51 12.20 4.45
N GLU A 102 -8.00 12.69 3.34
CA GLU A 102 -8.67 12.74 2.06
C GLU A 102 -8.26 11.54 1.19
N ILE A 103 -9.24 10.78 0.74
CA ILE A 103 -9.04 9.68 -0.21
C ILE A 103 -9.25 10.24 -1.60
N TRP A 104 -8.20 10.22 -2.42
CA TRP A 104 -8.25 10.64 -3.81
C TRP A 104 -9.06 9.63 -4.63
N THR A 105 -9.80 10.14 -5.60
CA THR A 105 -10.52 9.30 -6.56
C THR A 105 -9.56 8.71 -7.59
N LEU A 106 -10.02 7.70 -8.34
CA LEU A 106 -9.24 7.15 -9.47
C LEU A 106 -8.95 8.23 -10.52
N GLU A 107 -9.87 9.20 -10.68
CA GLU A 107 -9.74 10.34 -11.58
C GLU A 107 -8.66 11.32 -11.09
N ASP A 108 -8.63 11.65 -9.80
CA ASP A 108 -7.61 12.53 -9.20
C ASP A 108 -6.21 11.92 -9.35
N LEU A 109 -6.12 10.60 -9.22
CA LEU A 109 -4.88 9.85 -9.43
C LEU A 109 -4.48 9.74 -10.90
N GLN A 110 -5.36 10.15 -11.83
CA GLN A 110 -5.21 9.93 -13.26
C GLN A 110 -4.97 8.45 -13.61
N ALA A 111 -5.64 7.57 -12.85
CA ALA A 111 -5.52 6.13 -13.01
C ALA A 111 -6.05 5.69 -14.38
N PRO A 112 -5.46 4.66 -15.00
CA PRO A 112 -5.98 4.06 -16.22
C PRO A 112 -7.44 3.63 -16.07
N THR A 113 -8.25 3.85 -17.11
CA THR A 113 -9.70 3.51 -17.08
C THR A 113 -9.97 2.05 -16.79
N VAL A 114 -9.07 1.16 -17.21
CA VAL A 114 -9.13 -0.28 -16.96
C VAL A 114 -9.17 -0.64 -15.46
N PHE A 115 -8.77 0.27 -14.55
CA PHE A 115 -8.89 0.01 -13.11
C PHE A 115 -10.34 -0.22 -12.69
N ARG A 116 -11.29 0.46 -13.30
CA ARG A 116 -12.72 0.23 -13.04
C ARG A 116 -13.14 -1.17 -13.46
N ASP A 117 -12.71 -1.61 -14.65
CA ASP A 117 -13.01 -2.96 -15.15
C ASP A 117 -12.36 -4.06 -14.30
N ILE A 118 -11.14 -3.80 -13.78
CA ILE A 118 -10.41 -4.73 -12.91
C ILE A 118 -11.14 -4.93 -11.58
N ILE A 119 -11.73 -3.88 -10.99
CA ILE A 119 -12.36 -3.95 -9.68
C ILE A 119 -13.85 -4.30 -9.75
N ASP A 120 -14.50 -4.09 -10.88
CA ASP A 120 -15.93 -4.44 -11.09
C ASP A 120 -16.05 -5.90 -11.52
N VAL A 121 -15.57 -6.80 -10.66
CA VAL A 121 -15.62 -8.24 -10.87
C VAL A 121 -16.36 -8.91 -9.71
N PRO A 122 -17.05 -10.04 -9.95
CA PRO A 122 -17.82 -10.69 -8.88
C PRO A 122 -16.93 -11.39 -7.84
N ARG A 123 -15.71 -11.78 -8.20
CA ARG A 123 -14.74 -12.46 -7.33
C ARG A 123 -13.37 -12.54 -7.98
N GLY A 124 -12.36 -12.82 -7.18
CA GLY A 124 -11.00 -13.12 -7.61
C GLY A 124 -9.96 -12.25 -6.94
N LEU A 125 -8.69 -12.52 -7.21
CA LEU A 125 -7.54 -11.86 -6.60
C LEU A 125 -7.01 -10.73 -7.48
N ILE A 126 -6.87 -9.54 -6.90
CA ILE A 126 -6.28 -8.36 -7.53
C ILE A 126 -5.05 -7.96 -6.70
N LEU A 127 -3.88 -7.91 -7.34
CA LEU A 127 -2.63 -7.60 -6.68
C LEU A 127 -2.13 -6.21 -7.09
N VAL A 128 -1.89 -5.34 -6.12
CA VAL A 128 -1.25 -4.03 -6.33
C VAL A 128 0.14 -4.07 -5.74
N THR A 129 1.15 -3.92 -6.59
CA THR A 129 2.54 -4.16 -6.21
C THR A 129 3.47 -2.99 -6.51
N GLY A 130 4.66 -3.01 -5.96
CA GLY A 130 5.66 -1.97 -6.15
C GLY A 130 6.47 -1.73 -4.89
N PRO A 131 7.60 -1.04 -4.98
CA PRO A 131 8.45 -0.75 -3.82
C PRO A 131 7.73 0.11 -2.78
N THR A 132 8.30 0.19 -1.59
CA THR A 132 7.82 1.13 -0.56
C THR A 132 7.80 2.56 -1.11
N GLY A 133 6.72 3.28 -0.84
CA GLY A 133 6.52 4.65 -1.34
C GLY A 133 6.11 4.75 -2.81
N SER A 134 5.74 3.64 -3.48
CA SER A 134 5.22 3.68 -4.85
C SER A 134 3.74 4.11 -4.96
N GLY A 135 3.06 4.36 -3.84
CA GLY A 135 1.66 4.81 -3.82
C GLY A 135 0.61 3.69 -3.84
N LYS A 136 0.99 2.44 -3.52
CA LYS A 136 0.07 1.28 -3.48
C LYS A 136 -1.17 1.55 -2.62
N SER A 137 -0.97 1.98 -1.39
CA SER A 137 -2.05 2.25 -0.43
C SER A 137 -2.99 3.34 -0.93
N THR A 138 -2.46 4.38 -1.56
CA THR A 138 -3.27 5.47 -2.17
C THR A 138 -4.13 4.93 -3.31
N THR A 139 -3.56 4.09 -4.17
CA THR A 139 -4.28 3.46 -5.29
C THR A 139 -5.35 2.50 -4.78
N LEU A 140 -5.03 1.66 -3.79
CA LEU A 140 -5.99 0.76 -3.16
C LEU A 140 -7.12 1.52 -2.45
N ALA A 141 -6.79 2.60 -1.73
CA ALA A 141 -7.80 3.44 -1.10
C ALA A 141 -8.76 4.05 -2.13
N ALA A 142 -8.26 4.49 -3.29
CA ALA A 142 -9.09 4.99 -4.39
C ALA A 142 -9.99 3.89 -4.99
N MET A 143 -9.46 2.66 -5.16
CA MET A 143 -10.23 1.51 -5.62
C MET A 143 -11.33 1.12 -4.63
N VAL A 144 -11.01 1.05 -3.34
CA VAL A 144 -11.96 0.77 -2.26
C VAL A 144 -13.04 1.86 -2.18
N ASP A 145 -12.65 3.14 -2.26
CA ASP A 145 -13.62 4.25 -2.23
C ASP A 145 -14.54 4.25 -3.45
N HIS A 146 -14.03 3.84 -4.63
CA HIS A 146 -14.85 3.66 -5.82
C HIS A 146 -15.92 2.57 -5.61
N LEU A 147 -15.53 1.41 -5.07
CA LEU A 147 -16.47 0.33 -4.76
C LEU A 147 -17.47 0.77 -3.68
N ASN A 148 -17.01 1.42 -2.62
CA ASN A 148 -17.83 1.95 -1.53
C ASN A 148 -18.90 2.96 -2.00
N LYS A 149 -18.65 3.68 -3.09
CA LYS A 149 -19.60 4.62 -3.71
C LYS A 149 -20.61 3.94 -4.64
N ASN A 150 -20.24 2.83 -5.25
CA ASN A 150 -20.98 2.27 -6.38
C ASN A 150 -21.67 0.94 -6.07
N VAL A 151 -21.12 0.13 -5.17
CA VAL A 151 -21.60 -1.22 -4.84
C VAL A 151 -22.25 -1.21 -3.46
N ALA A 152 -23.39 -1.93 -3.32
CA ALA A 152 -23.97 -2.24 -2.02
C ALA A 152 -23.44 -3.59 -1.55
N GLY A 153 -22.50 -3.57 -0.62
CA GLY A 153 -21.81 -4.78 -0.14
C GLY A 153 -21.04 -4.54 1.15
N HIS A 154 -20.27 -5.51 1.58
CA HIS A 154 -19.44 -5.45 2.77
C HIS A 154 -17.95 -5.50 2.39
N ILE A 155 -17.21 -4.48 2.74
CA ILE A 155 -15.75 -4.40 2.56
C ILE A 155 -15.08 -4.60 3.92
N LEU A 156 -14.23 -5.59 4.01
CA LEU A 156 -13.39 -5.84 5.17
C LEU A 156 -11.93 -5.57 4.82
N THR A 157 -11.23 -4.73 5.61
CA THR A 157 -9.79 -4.53 5.44
C THR A 157 -9.01 -5.07 6.64
N ILE A 158 -7.83 -5.61 6.38
CA ILE A 158 -6.86 -6.10 7.38
C ILE A 158 -5.52 -5.43 7.07
N GLU A 159 -5.06 -4.55 7.96
CA GLU A 159 -3.95 -3.65 7.69
C GLU A 159 -2.96 -3.56 8.88
N ASP A 160 -1.71 -3.18 8.61
CA ASP A 160 -0.67 -3.04 9.64
C ASP A 160 0.27 -1.84 9.36
N PRO A 161 -0.10 -0.63 9.85
CA PRO A 161 -1.40 -0.17 10.35
C PRO A 161 -2.37 0.25 9.23
N ILE A 162 -3.61 0.69 9.61
CA ILE A 162 -4.56 1.32 8.68
C ILE A 162 -3.98 2.64 8.18
N GLU A 163 -3.78 2.75 6.85
CA GLU A 163 -3.23 3.97 6.22
C GLU A 163 -4.31 4.97 5.79
N PHE A 164 -5.52 4.51 5.44
CA PHE A 164 -6.64 5.37 5.07
C PHE A 164 -7.90 4.92 5.79
N VAL A 165 -8.62 5.87 6.41
CA VAL A 165 -9.89 5.57 7.07
C VAL A 165 -11.03 5.79 6.09
N HIS A 166 -11.80 4.74 5.85
CA HIS A 166 -12.97 4.76 4.99
C HIS A 166 -14.25 4.91 5.79
N ASN A 167 -15.05 5.92 5.46
CA ASN A 167 -16.41 6.02 5.96
C ASN A 167 -17.34 5.17 5.09
N SER A 168 -18.20 4.35 5.70
CA SER A 168 -19.23 3.59 4.99
C SER A 168 -20.14 4.52 4.19
N LYS A 169 -20.37 4.20 2.89
CA LYS A 169 -21.25 4.91 1.98
C LYS A 169 -22.37 3.97 1.51
N LYS A 170 -22.22 3.32 0.35
CA LYS A 170 -23.10 2.22 -0.07
C LYS A 170 -22.66 0.89 0.55
N CYS A 171 -21.35 0.70 0.74
CA CYS A 171 -20.84 -0.46 1.44
C CYS A 171 -20.84 -0.26 2.96
N LEU A 172 -21.04 -1.35 3.71
CA LEU A 172 -20.52 -1.47 5.06
C LEU A 172 -19.00 -1.62 4.97
N ILE A 173 -18.22 -0.83 5.71
CA ILE A 173 -16.77 -0.98 5.78
C ILE A 173 -16.34 -1.28 7.19
N ASN A 174 -15.64 -2.40 7.37
CA ASN A 174 -14.98 -2.78 8.61
C ASN A 174 -13.47 -2.83 8.36
N GLN A 175 -12.70 -2.02 9.07
CA GLN A 175 -11.24 -1.98 8.99
C GLN A 175 -10.65 -2.54 10.27
N ARG A 176 -9.74 -3.51 10.15
CA ARG A 176 -9.10 -4.18 11.29
C ARG A 176 -7.59 -3.95 11.22
N GLU A 177 -7.05 -3.34 12.26
CA GLU A 177 -5.61 -3.09 12.41
C GLU A 177 -4.95 -4.23 13.18
N VAL A 178 -3.87 -4.78 12.63
CA VAL A 178 -3.08 -5.83 13.30
C VAL A 178 -2.47 -5.29 14.59
N LYS A 179 -2.37 -6.13 15.62
CA LYS A 179 -1.95 -5.82 16.99
C LYS A 179 -2.89 -4.89 17.78
N LYS A 180 -3.94 -4.36 17.17
CA LYS A 180 -4.95 -3.52 17.83
C LYS A 180 -6.34 -4.17 17.81
N ASP A 181 -6.84 -4.53 16.64
CA ASP A 181 -8.18 -5.06 16.42
C ASP A 181 -8.14 -6.58 16.12
N THR A 182 -6.95 -7.11 15.83
CA THR A 182 -6.67 -8.52 15.58
C THR A 182 -5.21 -8.85 15.90
N LEU A 183 -4.94 -10.13 16.19
CA LEU A 183 -3.58 -10.56 16.57
C LEU A 183 -2.63 -10.69 15.38
N SER A 184 -3.15 -11.03 14.19
CA SER A 184 -2.35 -11.23 12.99
C SER A 184 -3.21 -11.15 11.73
N PHE A 185 -2.57 -11.03 10.56
CA PHE A 185 -3.23 -11.16 9.27
C PHE A 185 -3.97 -12.49 9.13
N ASN A 186 -3.32 -13.60 9.52
CA ASN A 186 -3.90 -14.94 9.43
C ASN A 186 -5.12 -15.11 10.32
N ALA A 187 -5.07 -14.63 11.56
CA ALA A 187 -6.19 -14.69 12.49
C ALA A 187 -7.40 -13.90 11.96
N ALA A 188 -7.13 -12.69 11.46
CA ALA A 188 -8.17 -11.84 10.89
C ALA A 188 -8.77 -12.42 9.61
N LEU A 189 -7.95 -12.95 8.70
CA LEU A 189 -8.41 -13.46 7.41
C LEU A 189 -9.21 -14.78 7.58
N ARG A 190 -8.82 -15.64 8.54
CA ARG A 190 -9.63 -16.80 8.91
C ARG A 190 -11.01 -16.41 9.50
N SER A 191 -11.06 -15.33 10.28
CA SER A 191 -12.32 -14.80 10.82
C SER A 191 -13.17 -14.17 9.71
N ALA A 192 -12.54 -13.42 8.81
CA ALA A 192 -13.15 -12.71 7.70
C ALA A 192 -14.12 -13.57 6.89
N LEU A 193 -13.75 -14.83 6.61
CA LEU A 193 -14.59 -15.78 5.87
C LEU A 193 -15.93 -16.13 6.57
N ARG A 194 -16.13 -15.67 7.80
CA ARG A 194 -17.39 -15.84 8.58
C ARG A 194 -18.05 -14.51 8.93
N GLU A 195 -17.51 -13.41 8.45
CA GLU A 195 -17.99 -12.04 8.68
C GLU A 195 -18.84 -11.52 7.51
N ASP A 196 -19.17 -12.41 6.56
CA ASP A 196 -19.99 -12.13 5.36
C ASP A 196 -19.47 -10.96 4.50
N PRO A 197 -18.17 -10.88 4.19
CA PRO A 197 -17.66 -9.85 3.31
C PRO A 197 -17.86 -10.23 1.84
N ASP A 198 -18.09 -9.22 0.99
CA ASP A 198 -18.01 -9.37 -0.46
C ASP A 198 -16.60 -9.06 -0.96
N ILE A 199 -15.92 -8.13 -0.28
CA ILE A 199 -14.63 -7.61 -0.66
C ILE A 199 -13.69 -7.64 0.55
N ILE A 200 -12.49 -8.20 0.36
CA ILE A 200 -11.47 -8.29 1.40
C ILE A 200 -10.20 -7.58 0.92
N LEU A 201 -9.67 -6.63 1.70
CA LEU A 201 -8.35 -6.06 1.47
C LEU A 201 -7.37 -6.62 2.49
N VAL A 202 -6.30 -7.25 2.01
CA VAL A 202 -5.17 -7.73 2.82
C VAL A 202 -3.99 -6.80 2.57
N GLY A 203 -3.61 -6.06 3.59
CA GLY A 203 -2.59 -5.01 3.49
C GLY A 203 -1.29 -5.48 2.89
N GLU A 204 -0.82 -6.69 3.23
CA GLU A 204 0.34 -7.31 2.62
C GLU A 204 0.30 -8.86 2.67
N LEU A 205 0.69 -9.49 1.56
CA LEU A 205 0.82 -10.94 1.42
C LEU A 205 2.29 -11.35 1.63
N ARG A 206 2.68 -11.66 2.87
CA ARG A 206 4.09 -11.93 3.23
C ARG A 206 4.44 -13.40 3.36
N ASP A 207 3.52 -14.21 3.88
CA ASP A 207 3.77 -15.58 4.29
C ASP A 207 2.83 -16.58 3.58
N VAL A 208 3.20 -17.84 3.62
CA VAL A 208 2.48 -18.96 2.99
C VAL A 208 1.02 -18.99 3.40
N GLU A 209 0.73 -18.81 4.68
CA GLU A 209 -0.62 -18.96 5.21
C GLU A 209 -1.53 -17.82 4.75
N THR A 210 -1.03 -16.57 4.81
CA THR A 210 -1.77 -15.39 4.33
C THR A 210 -2.06 -15.49 2.84
N VAL A 211 -1.08 -15.92 2.02
CA VAL A 211 -1.28 -16.12 0.58
C VAL A 211 -2.31 -17.23 0.32
N ARG A 212 -2.22 -18.36 1.01
CA ARG A 212 -3.16 -19.48 0.89
C ARG A 212 -4.60 -19.05 1.20
N LEU A 213 -4.80 -18.34 2.31
CA LEU A 213 -6.12 -17.86 2.72
C LEU A 213 -6.69 -16.84 1.72
N ALA A 214 -5.84 -15.96 1.19
CA ALA A 214 -6.25 -14.99 0.17
C ALA A 214 -6.69 -15.68 -1.14
N LEU A 215 -5.93 -16.69 -1.59
CA LEU A 215 -6.30 -17.51 -2.77
C LEU A 215 -7.62 -18.24 -2.53
N THR A 216 -7.78 -18.88 -1.37
CA THR A 216 -9.01 -19.60 -0.99
C THR A 216 -10.22 -18.64 -0.97
N ALA A 217 -10.09 -17.45 -0.37
CA ALA A 217 -11.14 -16.44 -0.37
C ALA A 217 -11.53 -16.01 -1.79
N ALA A 218 -10.54 -15.80 -2.65
CA ALA A 218 -10.76 -15.41 -4.05
C ALA A 218 -11.46 -16.52 -4.87
N GLU A 219 -11.17 -17.78 -4.60
CA GLU A 219 -11.84 -18.92 -5.24
C GLU A 219 -13.29 -19.10 -4.74
N THR A 220 -13.50 -18.88 -3.45
CA THR A 220 -14.81 -19.14 -2.79
C THR A 220 -15.83 -18.01 -2.94
N GLY A 221 -15.54 -16.97 -3.70
CA GLY A 221 -16.55 -15.99 -4.09
C GLY A 221 -16.25 -14.53 -3.74
N HIS A 222 -15.12 -14.23 -3.09
CA HIS A 222 -14.79 -12.88 -2.65
C HIS A 222 -13.91 -12.15 -3.67
N VAL A 223 -14.03 -10.84 -3.77
CA VAL A 223 -13.00 -9.98 -4.37
C VAL A 223 -11.92 -9.74 -3.33
N VAL A 224 -10.69 -10.14 -3.63
CA VAL A 224 -9.56 -10.01 -2.70
C VAL A 224 -8.53 -9.07 -3.27
N PHE A 225 -8.23 -7.99 -2.55
CA PHE A 225 -7.10 -7.11 -2.81
C PHE A 225 -5.92 -7.53 -1.95
N GLY A 226 -4.73 -7.60 -2.54
CA GLY A 226 -3.49 -7.84 -1.81
C GLY A 226 -2.34 -6.98 -2.29
N THR A 227 -1.33 -6.76 -1.44
CA THR A 227 -0.11 -6.07 -1.86
C THR A 227 1.13 -6.94 -1.73
N LEU A 228 2.11 -6.66 -2.60
CA LEU A 228 3.47 -7.17 -2.52
C LEU A 228 4.46 -6.06 -2.89
N HIS A 229 5.76 -6.30 -2.61
CA HIS A 229 6.83 -5.33 -2.91
C HIS A 229 7.58 -5.62 -4.23
N THR A 230 7.01 -6.41 -5.11
CA THR A 230 7.58 -6.74 -6.42
C THR A 230 7.45 -5.60 -7.41
N SER A 231 8.39 -5.50 -8.35
CA SER A 231 8.50 -4.38 -9.30
C SER A 231 7.87 -4.66 -10.67
N SER A 232 7.35 -5.87 -10.91
CA SER A 232 6.68 -6.24 -12.16
C SER A 232 5.64 -7.33 -11.93
N ALA A 233 4.70 -7.46 -12.87
CA ALA A 233 3.65 -8.48 -12.81
C ALA A 233 4.23 -9.90 -12.83
N ALA A 234 5.20 -10.18 -13.71
CA ALA A 234 5.87 -11.47 -13.78
C ALA A 234 6.53 -11.84 -12.44
N LYS A 235 7.34 -10.93 -11.87
CA LYS A 235 7.96 -11.15 -10.55
C LYS A 235 6.93 -11.31 -9.42
N THR A 236 5.75 -10.75 -9.57
CA THR A 236 4.66 -10.92 -8.61
C THR A 236 4.16 -12.37 -8.63
N ILE A 237 3.97 -12.95 -9.81
CA ILE A 237 3.55 -14.34 -9.95
C ILE A 237 4.60 -15.27 -9.33
N ASP A 238 5.88 -15.10 -9.68
CA ASP A 238 6.97 -15.88 -9.08
C ASP A 238 6.96 -15.76 -7.56
N ARG A 239 6.84 -14.54 -7.03
CA ARG A 239 6.87 -14.30 -5.58
C ARG A 239 5.72 -14.97 -4.83
N VAL A 240 4.51 -14.97 -5.40
CA VAL A 240 3.34 -15.66 -4.81
C VAL A 240 3.56 -17.18 -4.77
N ILE A 241 4.17 -17.74 -5.81
CA ILE A 241 4.44 -19.19 -5.90
C ILE A 241 5.63 -19.58 -5.02
N ASP A 242 6.67 -18.77 -4.97
CA ASP A 242 7.93 -19.09 -4.33
C ASP A 242 7.88 -19.12 -2.79
N VAL A 243 6.87 -18.53 -2.18
CA VAL A 243 6.69 -18.67 -0.73
C VAL A 243 6.29 -20.08 -0.31
N PHE A 244 5.78 -20.92 -1.25
CA PHE A 244 5.32 -22.28 -0.96
C PHE A 244 6.43 -23.32 -1.13
N PRO A 245 6.36 -24.43 -0.36
CA PRO A 245 7.20 -25.59 -0.55
C PRO A 245 7.08 -26.15 -1.97
N GLY A 246 8.13 -26.80 -2.45
CA GLY A 246 8.20 -27.31 -3.83
C GLY A 246 7.04 -28.22 -4.24
N GLU A 247 6.62 -29.10 -3.33
CA GLU A 247 5.49 -30.03 -3.51
C GLU A 247 4.13 -29.36 -3.68
N GLU A 248 3.98 -28.12 -3.21
CA GLU A 248 2.71 -27.39 -3.29
C GLU A 248 2.63 -26.43 -4.47
N LYS A 249 3.76 -26.13 -5.13
CA LYS A 249 3.84 -25.09 -6.18
C LYS A 249 2.91 -25.34 -7.35
N GLU A 250 2.75 -26.59 -7.78
CA GLU A 250 1.85 -26.95 -8.89
C GLU A 250 0.38 -26.63 -8.54
N MET A 251 -0.05 -27.02 -7.33
CA MET A 251 -1.38 -26.73 -6.84
C MET A 251 -1.61 -25.22 -6.75
N VAL A 252 -0.62 -24.47 -6.21
CA VAL A 252 -0.70 -23.01 -6.08
C VAL A 252 -0.77 -22.32 -7.44
N ARG A 253 -0.01 -22.78 -8.45
CA ARG A 253 -0.14 -22.28 -9.83
C ARG A 253 -1.56 -22.47 -10.37
N SER A 254 -2.15 -23.65 -10.12
CA SER A 254 -3.51 -23.93 -10.53
C SER A 254 -4.48 -22.96 -9.87
N MET A 255 -4.46 -22.83 -8.52
CA MET A 255 -5.29 -21.92 -7.77
C MET A 255 -5.12 -20.47 -8.23
N LEU A 256 -3.87 -20.01 -8.36
CA LEU A 256 -3.57 -18.66 -8.79
C LEU A 256 -4.09 -18.39 -10.22
N SER A 257 -3.93 -19.36 -11.14
CA SER A 257 -4.40 -19.22 -12.52
C SER A 257 -5.92 -19.04 -12.62
N GLU A 258 -6.69 -19.62 -11.70
CA GLU A 258 -8.16 -19.53 -11.70
C GLU A 258 -8.65 -18.28 -10.93
N SER A 259 -8.02 -17.96 -9.81
CA SER A 259 -8.44 -16.86 -8.93
C SER A 259 -7.95 -15.49 -9.36
N LEU A 260 -6.76 -15.38 -9.98
CA LEU A 260 -6.19 -14.09 -10.37
C LEU A 260 -7.08 -13.34 -11.38
N ARG A 261 -7.23 -12.04 -11.16
CA ARG A 261 -7.90 -11.11 -12.10
C ARG A 261 -6.90 -10.14 -12.71
N ALA A 262 -6.07 -9.51 -11.89
CA ALA A 262 -5.07 -8.57 -12.39
C ALA A 262 -3.88 -8.44 -11.43
N VAL A 263 -2.77 -8.01 -12.00
CA VAL A 263 -1.61 -7.48 -11.26
C VAL A 263 -1.33 -6.08 -11.77
N VAL A 264 -1.28 -5.12 -10.85
CA VAL A 264 -0.94 -3.72 -11.10
C VAL A 264 0.38 -3.43 -10.40
N ALA A 265 1.48 -3.44 -11.13
CA ALA A 265 2.77 -3.04 -10.59
C ALA A 265 2.99 -1.54 -10.82
N GLN A 266 3.31 -0.81 -9.74
CA GLN A 266 3.28 0.65 -9.71
C GLN A 266 4.61 1.26 -9.29
N THR A 267 4.99 2.36 -9.95
CA THR A 267 6.09 3.23 -9.53
C THR A 267 5.69 4.70 -9.63
N LEU A 268 6.16 5.54 -8.68
CA LEU A 268 5.90 6.97 -8.71
C LEU A 268 6.99 7.70 -9.50
N MET A 269 6.54 8.66 -10.33
CA MET A 269 7.35 9.55 -11.15
C MET A 269 7.18 10.98 -10.68
N LYS A 270 8.25 11.77 -10.74
CA LYS A 270 8.17 13.24 -10.54
C LYS A 270 7.47 13.87 -11.74
N LYS A 271 6.43 14.66 -11.46
CA LYS A 271 5.74 15.45 -12.51
C LYS A 271 6.52 16.68 -12.91
N VAL A 272 6.40 17.05 -14.17
CA VAL A 272 6.74 18.41 -14.62
C VAL A 272 5.80 19.39 -13.92
N GLY A 273 6.35 20.43 -13.30
CA GLY A 273 5.57 21.41 -12.53
C GLY A 273 5.30 21.03 -11.07
N GLY A 274 5.84 19.89 -10.59
CA GLY A 274 5.74 19.46 -9.18
C GLY A 274 4.72 18.35 -8.93
N GLY A 275 4.83 17.74 -7.76
CA GLY A 275 4.03 16.58 -7.38
C GLY A 275 4.49 15.28 -8.03
N ARG A 276 3.66 14.24 -7.94
CA ARG A 276 3.98 12.89 -8.44
C ARG A 276 2.81 12.33 -9.24
N VAL A 277 3.11 11.40 -10.15
CA VAL A 277 2.15 10.60 -10.90
C VAL A 277 2.62 9.16 -10.94
N ALA A 278 1.69 8.20 -10.91
CA ALA A 278 2.03 6.80 -10.99
C ALA A 278 2.17 6.33 -12.44
N ALA A 279 3.22 5.55 -12.71
CA ALA A 279 3.35 4.73 -13.90
C ALA A 279 3.03 3.27 -13.50
N HIS A 280 2.32 2.55 -14.38
CA HIS A 280 1.80 1.24 -14.09
C HIS A 280 2.23 0.21 -15.15
N GLU A 281 2.63 -0.98 -14.70
CA GLU A 281 2.55 -2.19 -15.50
C GLU A 281 1.27 -2.91 -15.11
N ILE A 282 0.40 -3.20 -16.08
CA ILE A 282 -0.91 -3.78 -15.85
C ILE A 282 -0.99 -5.11 -16.60
N MET A 283 -1.17 -6.20 -15.85
CA MET A 283 -1.43 -7.53 -16.38
C MET A 283 -2.84 -7.97 -16.00
N ILE A 284 -3.62 -8.37 -17.00
CA ILE A 284 -4.95 -8.94 -16.81
C ILE A 284 -4.88 -10.44 -17.05
N ALA A 285 -5.50 -11.22 -16.17
CA ALA A 285 -5.49 -12.68 -16.23
C ALA A 285 -6.40 -13.22 -17.36
N THR A 286 -6.03 -12.90 -18.60
CA THR A 286 -6.62 -13.51 -19.80
C THR A 286 -6.37 -15.02 -19.84
N PRO A 287 -7.10 -15.79 -20.66
CA PRO A 287 -6.83 -17.22 -20.84
C PRO A 287 -5.35 -17.52 -21.18
N ALA A 288 -4.71 -16.66 -21.96
CA ALA A 288 -3.29 -16.80 -22.29
C ALA A 288 -2.39 -16.64 -21.05
N ILE A 289 -2.61 -15.57 -20.24
CA ILE A 289 -1.85 -15.36 -18.99
C ILE A 289 -2.07 -16.51 -18.00
N ARG A 290 -3.32 -16.96 -17.82
CA ARG A 290 -3.65 -18.10 -16.96
C ARG A 290 -2.90 -19.36 -17.37
N ASN A 291 -2.81 -19.63 -18.67
CA ASN A 291 -2.06 -20.77 -19.19
C ASN A 291 -0.55 -20.63 -18.91
N LEU A 292 0.03 -19.44 -19.09
CA LEU A 292 1.44 -19.18 -18.74
C LEU A 292 1.73 -19.41 -17.25
N ILE A 293 0.78 -19.07 -16.36
CA ILE A 293 0.90 -19.34 -14.91
C ILE A 293 0.94 -20.87 -14.67
N ARG A 294 -0.04 -21.61 -15.23
CA ARG A 294 -0.13 -23.07 -15.04
C ARG A 294 1.11 -23.81 -15.54
N GLU A 295 1.63 -23.39 -16.69
CA GLU A 295 2.77 -24.03 -17.35
C GLU A 295 4.14 -23.54 -16.85
N ASP A 296 4.18 -22.67 -15.83
CA ASP A 296 5.43 -22.08 -15.30
C ASP A 296 6.25 -21.30 -16.36
N LYS A 297 5.54 -20.66 -17.30
CA LYS A 297 6.14 -19.90 -18.40
C LYS A 297 6.16 -18.39 -18.13
N VAL A 298 6.54 -18.00 -16.91
CA VAL A 298 6.50 -16.61 -16.44
C VAL A 298 7.33 -15.67 -17.33
N ALA A 299 8.46 -16.15 -17.88
CA ALA A 299 9.30 -15.37 -18.79
C ALA A 299 8.56 -14.86 -20.05
N GLN A 300 7.48 -15.52 -20.47
CA GLN A 300 6.69 -15.12 -21.65
C GLN A 300 5.61 -14.08 -21.33
N MET A 301 5.35 -13.81 -20.05
CA MET A 301 4.29 -12.88 -19.64
C MET A 301 4.54 -11.45 -20.12
N TYR A 302 5.78 -10.99 -20.11
CA TYR A 302 6.11 -9.65 -20.59
C TYR A 302 5.64 -9.42 -22.04
N SER A 303 5.88 -10.37 -22.93
CA SER A 303 5.42 -10.30 -24.33
C SER A 303 3.89 -10.32 -24.44
N ALA A 304 3.21 -11.11 -23.59
CA ALA A 304 1.75 -11.15 -23.54
C ALA A 304 1.17 -9.81 -23.03
N ILE A 305 1.79 -9.19 -22.02
CA ILE A 305 1.41 -7.86 -21.54
C ILE A 305 1.61 -6.81 -22.63
N GLN A 306 2.76 -6.83 -23.30
CA GLN A 306 3.13 -5.87 -24.35
C GLN A 306 2.12 -5.85 -25.50
N THR A 307 1.60 -7.01 -25.88
CA THR A 307 0.63 -7.18 -26.97
C THR A 307 -0.82 -7.09 -26.54
N GLY A 308 -1.10 -7.07 -25.23
CA GLY A 308 -2.44 -7.10 -24.65
C GLY A 308 -3.10 -5.74 -24.44
N GLN A 309 -2.69 -4.69 -25.17
CA GLN A 309 -3.24 -3.34 -25.02
C GLN A 309 -4.75 -3.26 -25.28
N ASN A 310 -5.26 -4.10 -26.19
CA ASN A 310 -6.70 -4.15 -26.53
C ASN A 310 -7.60 -4.56 -25.36
N VAL A 311 -7.04 -5.23 -24.37
CA VAL A 311 -7.75 -5.61 -23.11
C VAL A 311 -7.33 -4.74 -21.92
N GLY A 312 -6.57 -3.67 -22.15
CA GLY A 312 -6.13 -2.73 -21.12
C GLY A 312 -4.82 -3.10 -20.44
N MET A 313 -4.10 -4.12 -20.90
CA MET A 313 -2.74 -4.41 -20.41
C MET A 313 -1.74 -3.35 -20.88
N SER A 314 -0.73 -3.08 -20.07
CA SER A 314 0.34 -2.14 -20.40
C SER A 314 1.64 -2.55 -19.72
N THR A 315 2.75 -2.48 -20.44
CA THR A 315 4.07 -2.55 -19.83
C THR A 315 4.42 -1.24 -19.15
N LEU A 316 5.38 -1.27 -18.22
CA LEU A 316 5.87 -0.05 -17.58
C LEU A 316 6.36 0.98 -18.61
N ASP A 317 7.10 0.54 -19.64
CA ASP A 317 7.65 1.43 -20.65
C ASP A 317 6.58 2.07 -21.53
N GLN A 318 5.49 1.35 -21.83
CA GLN A 318 4.32 1.91 -22.51
C GLN A 318 3.63 2.99 -21.66
N SER A 319 3.45 2.72 -20.36
CA SER A 319 2.90 3.70 -19.41
C SER A 319 3.79 4.94 -19.29
N LEU A 320 5.11 4.76 -19.18
CA LEU A 320 6.06 5.88 -19.15
C LEU A 320 6.04 6.71 -20.44
N SER A 321 5.96 6.04 -21.60
CA SER A 321 5.88 6.71 -22.91
C SER A 321 4.62 7.58 -23.01
N GLU A 322 3.48 7.09 -22.52
CA GLU A 322 2.25 7.85 -22.48
C GLU A 322 2.32 9.06 -21.54
N LEU A 323 2.93 8.91 -20.36
CA LEU A 323 3.13 10.02 -19.42
C LEU A 323 4.06 11.11 -20.01
N VAL A 324 5.10 10.70 -20.73
CA VAL A 324 6.00 11.63 -21.45
C VAL A 324 5.26 12.33 -22.60
N ARG A 325 4.48 11.58 -23.40
CA ARG A 325 3.67 12.13 -24.50
C ARG A 325 2.66 13.17 -24.01
N ARG A 326 2.06 12.95 -22.84
CA ARG A 326 1.15 13.90 -22.18
C ARG A 326 1.86 15.08 -21.52
N GLY A 327 3.20 15.14 -21.55
CA GLY A 327 3.98 16.19 -20.89
C GLY A 327 3.96 16.13 -19.36
N LEU A 328 3.48 15.05 -18.77
CA LEU A 328 3.39 14.90 -17.31
C LEU A 328 4.73 14.51 -16.68
N VAL A 329 5.56 13.79 -17.41
CA VAL A 329 6.87 13.30 -16.94
C VAL A 329 7.94 13.69 -17.96
N ALA A 330 9.07 14.17 -17.50
CA ALA A 330 10.21 14.49 -18.37
C ALA A 330 10.90 13.20 -18.84
N LYS A 331 11.40 13.17 -20.09
CA LYS A 331 12.13 12.01 -20.65
C LYS A 331 13.27 11.50 -19.75
N PRO A 332 14.14 12.36 -19.17
CA PRO A 332 15.20 11.86 -18.29
C PRO A 332 14.69 11.15 -17.05
N GLU A 333 13.54 11.57 -16.51
CA GLU A 333 12.91 10.94 -15.37
C GLU A 333 12.31 9.57 -15.76
N ALA A 334 11.62 9.48 -16.90
CA ALA A 334 11.12 8.22 -17.44
C ALA A 334 12.26 7.23 -17.70
N ARG A 335 13.36 7.68 -18.31
CA ARG A 335 14.56 6.87 -18.58
C ARG A 335 15.16 6.22 -17.34
N ARG A 336 15.07 6.88 -16.16
CA ARG A 336 15.60 6.32 -14.90
C ARG A 336 14.86 5.06 -14.47
N LYS A 337 13.58 4.95 -14.78
CA LYS A 337 12.69 3.87 -14.35
C LYS A 337 12.38 2.86 -15.46
N ALA A 338 12.60 3.23 -16.71
CA ALA A 338 12.34 2.38 -17.87
C ALA A 338 13.15 1.07 -17.85
N VAL A 339 12.54 0.00 -18.33
CA VAL A 339 13.17 -1.29 -18.59
C VAL A 339 14.09 -1.14 -19.81
N ASP A 340 13.56 -0.61 -20.92
CA ASP A 340 14.36 -0.20 -22.09
C ASP A 340 14.71 1.29 -22.03
N LYS A 341 15.89 1.59 -21.50
CA LYS A 341 16.39 2.95 -21.40
C LYS A 341 16.62 3.65 -22.74
N LYS A 342 16.76 2.88 -23.84
CA LYS A 342 17.01 3.43 -25.18
C LYS A 342 15.75 4.06 -25.76
N ALA A 343 14.58 3.56 -25.40
CA ALA A 343 13.30 4.12 -25.81
C ALA A 343 13.08 5.57 -25.35
N PHE A 344 13.84 6.03 -24.34
CA PHE A 344 13.77 7.37 -23.77
C PHE A 344 15.09 8.17 -23.92
N ALA A 345 15.90 7.83 -24.89
CA ALA A 345 17.15 8.55 -25.20
C ALA A 345 16.90 9.91 -25.85
#